data_bb4d738467f3cb13692e8244547c018b
#
_entry.id   bb4d738467f3cb13692e8244547c018b
#
_cell.length_a   1.000
_cell.length_b   1.000
_cell.length_c   1.000
_cell.angle_alpha   90.00
_cell.angle_beta   90.00
_cell.angle_gamma   90.00
#
_symmetry.space_group_name_H-M   'P 1'
#
loop_
_entity.id
_entity.type
_entity.pdbx_description
1 polymer ?
#
loop_
_entity_poly.entity_id
_entity_poly.type
_entity_poly.pdbx_seq_one_letter_code
_entity_poly.pdbx_strand_id
1 'polypeptide(L)'
;MEFSGAYGFHLSRDLMWQKLNDPEFLRAVIPNCKKFQPREENVYDVASALGVGPLSLTLRGTVRLKPLQTPTVYRMSAMANSWLGTTKGSALVNLLPHENGVIFRYRAGLVFSSGVAKIGASALSGSVDSVVDRFFHRLAIQLQTTLFDVDELTLGAFIGEMSDEG
;
A
#
# COMPACT_ATOMS: atom_id res chain seq x y z
N MET A 1 -12.42 -5.54 -5.88
CA MET A 1 -12.35 -5.40 -4.42
C MET A 1 -11.70 -4.07 -4.10
N GLU A 2 -12.31 -3.28 -3.27
CA GLU A 2 -11.85 -1.93 -2.93
C GLU A 2 -11.51 -1.82 -1.45
N PHE A 3 -10.48 -1.03 -1.12
CA PHE A 3 -10.05 -0.74 0.25
C PHE A 3 -9.71 0.72 0.38
N SER A 4 -9.85 1.24 1.58
CA SER A 4 -9.40 2.59 1.91
C SER A 4 -9.03 2.65 3.39
N GLY A 5 -8.16 3.59 3.73
CA GLY A 5 -7.77 3.79 5.12
C GLY A 5 -6.94 5.03 5.30
N ALA A 6 -6.73 5.38 6.57
CA ALA A 6 -5.88 6.49 6.95
C ALA A 6 -5.16 6.16 8.26
N TYR A 7 -3.87 6.50 8.31
CA TYR A 7 -3.01 6.25 9.46
C TYR A 7 -2.20 7.51 9.75
N GLY A 8 -2.18 7.93 11.00
CA GLY A 8 -1.37 9.07 11.44
C GLY A 8 -0.02 8.61 11.97
N PHE A 9 1.05 9.32 11.59
CA PHE A 9 2.43 9.03 12.00
C PHE A 9 3.08 10.28 12.58
N HIS A 10 3.79 10.13 13.70
CA HIS A 10 4.51 11.23 14.35
C HIS A 10 5.87 11.50 13.68
N LEU A 11 5.84 11.88 12.41
CA LEU A 11 7.01 12.30 11.65
C LEU A 11 6.57 13.21 10.50
N SER A 12 7.52 13.91 9.87
CA SER A 12 7.20 14.85 8.80
C SER A 12 6.74 14.16 7.53
N ARG A 13 5.87 14.85 6.78
CA ARG A 13 5.43 14.41 5.45
C ARG A 13 6.61 14.17 4.51
N ASP A 14 7.58 15.05 4.50
CA ASP A 14 8.73 14.97 3.58
C ASP A 14 9.58 13.74 3.87
N LEU A 15 9.79 13.41 5.14
CA LEU A 15 10.50 12.19 5.52
C LEU A 15 9.73 10.94 5.10
N MET A 16 8.41 10.92 5.32
CA MET A 16 7.56 9.81 4.88
C MET A 16 7.64 9.62 3.36
N TRP A 17 7.51 10.70 2.60
CA TRP A 17 7.63 10.66 1.14
C TRP A 17 8.97 10.08 0.69
N GLN A 18 10.07 10.57 1.28
CA GLN A 18 11.41 10.11 0.97
C GLN A 18 11.57 8.60 1.22
N LYS A 19 11.08 8.11 2.35
CA LYS A 19 11.16 6.70 2.71
C LYS A 19 10.31 5.82 1.79
N LEU A 20 9.12 6.25 1.43
CA LEU A 20 8.23 5.51 0.53
C LEU A 20 8.74 5.42 -0.91
N ASN A 21 9.74 6.21 -1.27
CA ASN A 21 10.41 6.15 -2.57
C ASN A 21 11.77 5.44 -2.51
N ASP A 22 12.12 4.84 -1.38
CA ASP A 22 13.34 4.08 -1.21
C ASP A 22 13.06 2.57 -1.33
N PRO A 23 13.57 1.89 -2.39
CA PRO A 23 13.28 0.47 -2.61
C PRO A 23 13.74 -0.45 -1.48
N GLU A 24 14.87 -0.17 -0.87
CA GLU A 24 15.37 -0.97 0.26
C GLU A 24 14.48 -0.85 1.47
N PHE A 25 13.98 0.36 1.73
CA PHE A 25 13.03 0.61 2.80
C PHE A 25 11.70 -0.12 2.55
N LEU A 26 11.17 -0.03 1.32
CA LEU A 26 9.93 -0.72 0.94
C LEU A 26 10.06 -2.23 1.08
N ARG A 27 11.19 -2.80 0.69
CA ARG A 27 11.45 -4.22 0.88
C ARG A 27 11.38 -4.62 2.35
N ALA A 28 11.87 -3.78 3.25
CA ALA A 28 11.86 -4.04 4.69
C ALA A 28 10.48 -3.95 5.33
N VAL A 29 9.59 -3.10 4.80
CA VAL A 29 8.27 -2.86 5.41
C VAL A 29 7.14 -3.69 4.78
N ILE A 30 7.26 -4.10 3.53
CA ILE A 30 6.27 -4.97 2.90
C ILE A 30 6.37 -6.37 3.52
N PRO A 31 5.27 -6.91 4.07
CA PRO A 31 5.30 -8.23 4.73
C PRO A 31 5.74 -9.34 3.76
N ASN A 32 6.69 -10.17 4.22
CA ASN A 32 7.21 -11.31 3.47
C ASN A 32 7.75 -10.96 2.08
N CYS A 33 8.21 -9.72 1.90
CA CYS A 33 8.81 -9.28 0.64
C CYS A 33 10.21 -9.87 0.49
N LYS A 34 10.40 -10.64 -0.57
CA LYS A 34 11.69 -11.28 -0.88
C LYS A 34 12.49 -10.51 -1.90
N LYS A 35 11.81 -9.70 -2.73
CA LYS A 35 12.43 -8.94 -3.78
C LYS A 35 11.68 -7.63 -3.97
N PHE A 36 12.40 -6.53 -4.03
CA PHE A 36 11.89 -5.22 -4.42
C PHE A 36 13.06 -4.48 -5.08
N GLN A 37 13.22 -4.63 -6.39
CA GLN A 37 14.40 -4.19 -7.13
C GLN A 37 14.02 -3.24 -8.25
N PRO A 38 14.73 -2.13 -8.42
CA PRO A 38 14.53 -1.25 -9.58
C PRO A 38 14.73 -2.00 -10.89
N ARG A 39 13.80 -1.82 -11.82
CA ARG A 39 13.85 -2.35 -13.17
C ARG A 39 14.12 -1.23 -14.17
N GLU A 40 13.39 -0.15 -14.02
CA GLU A 40 13.52 1.11 -14.76
C GLU A 40 12.97 2.23 -13.88
N GLU A 41 12.96 3.46 -14.36
CA GLU A 41 12.48 4.59 -13.56
C GLU A 41 11.05 4.34 -13.07
N ASN A 42 10.86 4.40 -11.75
CA ASN A 42 9.57 4.21 -11.06
C ASN A 42 8.92 2.84 -11.24
N VAL A 43 9.66 1.86 -11.78
CA VAL A 43 9.19 0.48 -11.94
C VAL A 43 10.11 -0.48 -11.20
N TYR A 44 9.51 -1.37 -10.41
CA TYR A 44 10.23 -2.30 -9.55
C TYR A 44 9.75 -3.73 -9.80
N ASP A 45 10.71 -4.67 -9.84
CA ASP A 45 10.41 -6.10 -9.81
C ASP A 45 10.19 -6.52 -8.37
N VAL A 46 9.08 -7.20 -8.10
CA VAL A 46 8.68 -7.57 -6.74
C VAL A 46 8.38 -9.06 -6.63
N ALA A 47 8.64 -9.60 -5.45
CA ALA A 47 8.22 -10.93 -5.07
C ALA A 47 7.87 -10.94 -3.58
N SER A 48 6.68 -11.46 -3.25
CA SER A 48 6.19 -11.57 -1.89
C SER A 48 5.46 -12.88 -1.68
N ALA A 49 5.55 -13.44 -0.48
CA ALA A 49 4.75 -14.59 -0.09
C ALA A 49 3.50 -14.13 0.67
N LEU A 50 2.36 -14.72 0.33
CA LEU A 50 1.07 -14.40 0.95
C LEU A 50 0.36 -15.66 1.39
N GLY A 51 -0.06 -15.71 2.65
CA GLY A 51 -0.96 -16.75 3.15
C GLY A 51 -2.41 -16.37 2.91
N VAL A 52 -3.19 -17.28 2.29
CA VAL A 52 -4.63 -17.08 2.06
C VAL A 52 -5.35 -18.33 2.53
N GLY A 53 -5.92 -18.30 3.74
CA GLY A 53 -6.46 -19.48 4.38
C GLY A 53 -5.37 -20.56 4.53
N PRO A 54 -5.62 -21.82 4.10
CA PRO A 54 -4.61 -22.87 4.14
C PRO A 54 -3.58 -22.80 3.00
N LEU A 55 -3.74 -21.86 2.06
CA LEU A 55 -2.87 -21.74 0.89
C LEU A 55 -1.73 -20.77 1.13
N SER A 56 -0.59 -21.06 0.52
CA SER A 56 0.55 -20.14 0.44
C SER A 56 0.77 -19.78 -1.02
N LEU A 57 0.75 -18.47 -1.31
CA LEU A 57 0.96 -17.95 -2.65
C LEU A 57 2.27 -17.17 -2.71
N THR A 58 3.08 -17.42 -3.72
CA THR A 58 4.18 -16.52 -4.07
C THR A 58 3.70 -15.63 -5.21
N LEU A 59 3.64 -14.33 -4.93
CA LEU A 59 3.28 -13.31 -5.90
C LEU A 59 4.55 -12.74 -6.51
N ARG A 60 4.65 -12.76 -7.83
CA ARG A 60 5.79 -12.20 -8.58
C ARG A 60 5.27 -11.27 -9.65
N GLY A 61 5.84 -10.09 -9.74
CA GLY A 61 5.39 -9.14 -10.73
C GLY A 61 6.10 -7.81 -10.66
N THR A 62 5.40 -6.76 -11.03
CA THR A 62 5.93 -5.41 -11.09
C THR A 62 5.05 -4.44 -10.31
N VAL A 63 5.71 -3.44 -9.73
CA VAL A 63 5.05 -2.29 -9.09
C VAL A 63 5.57 -1.03 -9.77
N ARG A 64 4.65 -0.14 -10.11
CA ARG A 64 4.96 1.19 -10.63
C ARG A 64 4.53 2.24 -9.60
N LEU A 65 5.46 3.14 -9.25
CA LEU A 65 5.19 4.28 -8.38
C LEU A 65 5.25 5.54 -9.21
N LYS A 66 4.11 6.19 -9.43
CA LYS A 66 4.02 7.41 -10.24
C LYS A 66 3.72 8.60 -9.34
N PRO A 67 4.69 9.52 -9.13
CA PRO A 67 4.40 10.77 -8.45
C PRO A 67 3.40 11.60 -9.28
N LEU A 68 2.32 12.04 -8.64
CA LEU A 68 1.33 12.94 -9.24
C LEU A 68 1.54 14.37 -8.75
N GLN A 69 1.82 14.54 -7.47
CA GLN A 69 2.10 15.83 -6.84
C GLN A 69 3.10 15.60 -5.69
N THR A 70 4.37 15.85 -5.97
CA THR A 70 5.45 15.69 -4.97
C THR A 70 5.40 16.82 -3.93
N PRO A 71 5.49 16.56 -2.63
CA PRO A 71 5.61 15.28 -1.94
C PRO A 71 4.28 14.78 -1.35
N THR A 72 3.17 15.01 -2.00
CA THR A 72 1.82 14.85 -1.43
C THR A 72 1.07 13.64 -1.98
N VAL A 73 1.09 13.43 -3.29
CA VAL A 73 0.23 12.43 -3.95
C VAL A 73 1.05 11.58 -4.90
N TYR A 74 0.85 10.26 -4.84
CA TYR A 74 1.34 9.34 -5.85
C TYR A 74 0.36 8.22 -6.12
N ARG A 75 0.47 7.63 -7.31
CA ARG A 75 -0.28 6.45 -7.71
C ARG A 75 0.65 5.24 -7.74
N MET A 76 0.20 4.17 -7.13
CA MET A 76 0.85 2.86 -7.21
C MET A 76 0.00 1.95 -8.10
N SER A 77 0.64 1.27 -9.04
CA SER A 77 0.01 0.24 -9.86
C SER A 77 0.83 -1.03 -9.74
N ALA A 78 0.17 -2.17 -9.67
CA ALA A 78 0.85 -3.44 -9.52
C ALA A 78 0.17 -4.52 -10.36
N MET A 79 0.97 -5.44 -10.87
CA MET A 79 0.50 -6.67 -11.47
C MET A 79 1.38 -7.81 -10.99
N ALA A 80 0.77 -8.85 -10.47
CA ALA A 80 1.49 -10.00 -9.94
C ALA A 80 0.84 -11.30 -10.38
N ASN A 81 1.67 -12.31 -10.61
CA ASN A 81 1.28 -13.65 -10.98
C ASN A 81 1.58 -14.62 -9.85
N SER A 82 0.71 -15.60 -9.68
CA SER A 82 0.89 -16.75 -8.80
C SER A 82 0.48 -18.02 -9.54
N TRP A 83 0.64 -19.18 -8.92
CA TRP A 83 0.20 -20.43 -9.50
C TRP A 83 -1.33 -20.52 -9.67
N LEU A 84 -2.10 -19.68 -8.98
CA LEU A 84 -3.57 -19.60 -9.13
C LEU A 84 -4.00 -18.62 -10.21
N GLY A 85 -3.15 -17.71 -10.63
CA GLY A 85 -3.50 -16.71 -11.63
C GLY A 85 -2.94 -15.34 -11.33
N THR A 86 -3.54 -14.32 -11.94
CA THR A 86 -3.06 -12.94 -11.92
C THR A 86 -3.90 -12.06 -10.99
N THR A 87 -3.22 -11.15 -10.31
CA THR A 87 -3.83 -10.07 -9.52
C THR A 87 -3.30 -8.74 -10.03
N LYS A 88 -4.21 -7.79 -10.28
CA LYS A 88 -3.87 -6.42 -10.63
C LYS A 88 -4.39 -5.48 -9.57
N GLY A 89 -3.62 -4.47 -9.24
CA GLY A 89 -4.04 -3.49 -8.26
C GLY A 89 -3.58 -2.09 -8.59
N SER A 90 -4.29 -1.12 -8.05
CA SER A 90 -3.85 0.28 -8.04
C SER A 90 -4.26 0.94 -6.73
N ALA A 91 -3.46 1.91 -6.32
CA ALA A 91 -3.74 2.69 -5.14
C ALA A 91 -3.40 4.16 -5.40
N LEU A 92 -4.24 5.04 -4.88
CA LEU A 92 -3.93 6.46 -4.77
C LEU A 92 -3.55 6.74 -3.32
N VAL A 93 -2.35 7.28 -3.13
CA VAL A 93 -1.80 7.60 -1.81
C VAL A 93 -1.68 9.10 -1.68
N ASN A 94 -2.17 9.63 -0.57
CA ASN A 94 -2.08 11.04 -0.22
C ASN A 94 -1.44 11.19 1.15
N LEU A 95 -0.37 11.99 1.22
CA LEU A 95 0.32 12.33 2.45
C LEU A 95 -0.09 13.73 2.87
N LEU A 96 -0.92 13.82 3.90
CA LEU A 96 -1.51 15.06 4.38
C LEU A 96 -0.75 15.57 5.60
N PRO A 97 -0.28 16.83 5.60
CA PRO A 97 0.34 17.39 6.79
C PRO A 97 -0.67 17.51 7.93
N HIS A 98 -0.22 17.25 9.14
CA HIS A 98 -1.02 17.33 10.36
C HIS A 98 -0.17 17.97 11.46
N GLU A 99 -0.81 18.61 12.45
CA GLU A 99 -0.11 19.22 13.58
C GLU A 99 0.77 18.22 14.34
N ASN A 100 0.35 16.94 14.40
CA ASN A 100 1.08 15.86 15.07
C ASN A 100 2.03 15.08 14.14
N GLY A 101 2.10 15.44 12.85
CA GLY A 101 2.96 14.76 11.90
C GLY A 101 2.38 14.68 10.49
N VAL A 102 2.11 13.47 10.02
CA VAL A 102 1.56 13.22 8.68
C VAL A 102 0.44 12.19 8.74
N ILE A 103 -0.58 12.38 7.92
CA ILE A 103 -1.62 11.37 7.69
C ILE A 103 -1.33 10.70 6.35
N PHE A 104 -1.12 9.38 6.40
CA PHE A 104 -1.04 8.51 5.23
C PHE A 104 -2.44 8.02 4.92
N ARG A 105 -2.99 8.48 3.82
CA ARG A 105 -4.33 8.11 3.38
C ARG A 105 -4.26 7.40 2.04
N TYR A 106 -5.03 6.33 1.88
CA TYR A 106 -5.03 5.58 0.63
C TYR A 106 -6.43 5.12 0.23
N ARG A 107 -6.61 4.98 -1.08
CA ARG A 107 -7.70 4.24 -1.71
C ARG A 107 -7.09 3.26 -2.70
N ALA A 108 -7.52 2.02 -2.64
CA ALA A 108 -6.94 0.95 -3.45
C ALA A 108 -8.02 0.05 -4.03
N GLY A 109 -7.73 -0.52 -5.17
CA GLY A 109 -8.56 -1.54 -5.80
C GLY A 109 -7.73 -2.71 -6.28
N LEU A 110 -8.29 -3.91 -6.17
CA LEU A 110 -7.70 -5.16 -6.66
C LEU A 110 -8.67 -5.86 -7.60
N VAL A 111 -8.12 -6.40 -8.69
CA VAL A 111 -8.84 -7.23 -9.65
C VAL A 111 -8.14 -8.57 -9.73
N PHE A 112 -8.90 -9.64 -9.54
CA PHE A 112 -8.39 -11.02 -9.53
C PHE A 112 -8.83 -11.76 -10.78
N SER A 113 -7.96 -12.58 -11.35
CA SER A 113 -8.35 -13.56 -12.37
C SER A 113 -9.28 -14.62 -11.77
N SER A 114 -9.97 -15.37 -12.62
CA SER A 114 -10.93 -16.36 -12.17
C SER A 114 -10.34 -17.43 -11.25
N GLY A 115 -9.08 -17.81 -11.48
CA GLY A 115 -8.39 -18.80 -10.64
C GLY A 115 -8.17 -18.29 -9.20
N VAL A 116 -7.76 -17.05 -9.05
CA VAL A 116 -7.60 -16.41 -7.74
C VAL A 116 -8.96 -16.15 -7.09
N ALA A 117 -9.95 -15.71 -7.86
CA ALA A 117 -11.29 -15.42 -7.36
C ALA A 117 -11.99 -16.67 -6.76
N LYS A 118 -11.62 -17.87 -7.18
CA LYS A 118 -12.15 -19.11 -6.64
C LYS A 118 -11.83 -19.35 -5.17
N ILE A 119 -10.82 -18.68 -4.63
CA ILE A 119 -10.51 -18.74 -3.19
C ILE A 119 -11.68 -18.22 -2.35
N GLY A 120 -12.43 -17.25 -2.87
CA GLY A 120 -13.57 -16.65 -2.21
C GLY A 120 -13.27 -15.25 -1.67
N ALA A 121 -14.27 -14.38 -1.78
CA ALA A 121 -14.14 -12.96 -1.42
C ALA A 121 -13.78 -12.75 0.05
N SER A 122 -14.35 -13.54 0.96
CA SER A 122 -14.10 -13.41 2.39
C SER A 122 -12.65 -13.73 2.76
N ALA A 123 -12.09 -14.82 2.23
CA ALA A 123 -10.72 -15.20 2.49
C ALA A 123 -9.73 -14.22 1.88
N LEU A 124 -10.00 -13.74 0.67
CA LEU A 124 -9.17 -12.72 0.00
C LEU A 124 -9.18 -11.40 0.77
N SER A 125 -10.36 -10.93 1.17
CA SER A 125 -10.51 -9.70 1.95
C SER A 125 -9.76 -9.78 3.28
N GLY A 126 -9.90 -10.88 4.00
CA GLY A 126 -9.20 -11.10 5.27
C GLY A 126 -7.67 -11.11 5.12
N SER A 127 -7.18 -11.72 4.04
CA SER A 127 -5.74 -11.72 3.74
C SER A 127 -5.21 -10.34 3.40
N VAL A 128 -5.94 -9.56 2.61
CA VAL A 128 -5.55 -8.19 2.27
C VAL A 128 -5.56 -7.31 3.51
N ASP A 129 -6.59 -7.39 4.32
CA ASP A 129 -6.66 -6.62 5.58
C ASP A 129 -5.47 -6.93 6.48
N SER A 130 -5.09 -8.19 6.60
CA SER A 130 -3.93 -8.62 7.38
C SER A 130 -2.61 -8.06 6.83
N VAL A 131 -2.43 -8.06 5.52
CA VAL A 131 -1.23 -7.51 4.87
C VAL A 131 -1.14 -6.01 5.08
N VAL A 132 -2.24 -5.29 4.90
CA VAL A 132 -2.30 -3.84 5.09
C VAL A 132 -1.98 -3.47 6.53
N ASP A 133 -2.59 -4.17 7.50
CA ASP A 133 -2.35 -3.93 8.92
C ASP A 133 -0.87 -4.16 9.29
N ARG A 134 -0.30 -5.26 8.85
CA ARG A 134 1.13 -5.55 9.09
C ARG A 134 2.05 -4.55 8.40
N PHE A 135 1.71 -4.10 7.21
CA PHE A 135 2.48 -3.08 6.49
C PHE A 135 2.59 -1.80 7.31
N PHE A 136 1.46 -1.26 7.80
CA PHE A 136 1.46 -0.01 8.55
C PHE A 136 2.14 -0.14 9.91
N HIS A 137 2.02 -1.27 10.59
CA HIS A 137 2.75 -1.53 11.84
C HIS A 137 4.25 -1.62 11.61
N ARG A 138 4.69 -2.32 10.57
CA ARG A 138 6.11 -2.40 10.20
C ARG A 138 6.67 -1.05 9.77
N LEU A 139 5.86 -0.26 9.06
CA LEU A 139 6.22 1.10 8.68
C LEU A 139 6.52 1.95 9.93
N ALA A 140 5.65 1.92 10.92
CA ALA A 140 5.85 2.63 12.18
C ALA A 140 7.13 2.17 12.90
N ILE A 141 7.36 0.87 12.99
CA ILE A 141 8.55 0.30 13.63
C ILE A 141 9.84 0.75 12.91
N GLN A 142 9.88 0.62 11.60
CA GLN A 142 11.07 0.97 10.81
C GLN A 142 11.35 2.48 10.81
N LEU A 143 10.32 3.31 10.92
CA LEU A 143 10.44 4.75 11.03
C LEU A 143 10.69 5.22 12.48
N GLN A 144 10.72 4.29 13.44
CA GLN A 144 10.89 4.59 14.85
C GLN A 144 9.88 5.62 15.37
N THR A 145 8.63 5.45 14.95
CA THR A 145 7.52 6.31 15.33
C THR A 145 6.34 5.52 15.84
N THR A 146 5.35 6.22 16.35
CA THR A 146 4.08 5.62 16.76
C THR A 146 2.96 6.13 15.87
N LEU A 147 1.89 5.34 15.80
CA LEU A 147 0.67 5.72 15.11
C LEU A 147 -0.20 6.60 16.01
N PHE A 148 -0.94 7.52 15.41
CA PHE A 148 -2.05 8.20 16.10
C PHE A 148 -3.34 8.00 15.31
N ASP A 149 -4.48 8.07 16.04
CA ASP A 149 -5.78 7.89 15.44
C ASP A 149 -6.16 9.12 14.60
N VAL A 150 -6.72 8.86 13.43
CA VAL A 150 -7.23 9.89 12.54
C VAL A 150 -8.74 9.95 12.75
N ASP A 151 -9.25 11.11 13.19
CA ASP A 151 -10.67 11.28 13.44
C ASP A 151 -11.50 11.37 12.14
N GLU A 152 -12.79 11.03 12.25
CA GLU A 152 -13.70 11.04 11.10
C GLU A 152 -13.91 12.44 10.50
N LEU A 153 -13.82 13.49 11.32
CA LEU A 153 -13.94 14.87 10.85
C LEU A 153 -12.73 15.25 9.98
N THR A 154 -11.53 14.87 10.40
CA THR A 154 -10.31 15.06 9.62
C THR A 154 -10.38 14.28 8.30
N LEU A 155 -10.84 13.03 8.35
CA LEU A 155 -11.07 12.22 7.15
C LEU A 155 -12.11 12.85 6.22
N GLY A 156 -13.21 13.33 6.77
CA GLY A 156 -14.29 13.96 6.00
C GLY A 156 -13.85 15.21 5.26
N ALA A 157 -13.01 16.04 5.86
CA ALA A 157 -12.47 17.25 5.24
C ALA A 157 -11.62 16.93 4.00
N PHE A 158 -10.90 15.80 4.00
CA PHE A 158 -10.00 15.40 2.90
C PHE A 158 -10.67 14.57 1.81
N ILE A 159 -11.84 13.98 2.06
CA ILE A 159 -12.57 13.20 1.03
C ILE A 159 -12.97 14.09 -0.16
N GLY A 160 -13.31 15.35 0.10
CA GLY A 160 -13.62 16.33 -0.94
C GLY A 160 -12.42 16.61 -1.86
N GLU A 161 -11.23 16.73 -1.30
CA GLU A 161 -10.01 17.02 -2.06
C GLU A 161 -9.57 15.87 -2.98
N MET A 162 -9.77 14.62 -2.55
CA MET A 162 -9.41 13.47 -3.37
C MET A 162 -10.35 13.19 -4.52
N SER A 163 -11.62 13.61 -4.44
CA SER A 163 -12.59 13.43 -5.53
C SER A 163 -12.33 14.38 -6.69
N ASP A 164 -11.68 15.50 -6.46
CA ASP A 164 -11.35 16.49 -7.49
C ASP A 164 -10.07 16.13 -8.28
N GLU A 165 -9.27 15.19 -7.80
CA GLU A 165 -8.01 14.74 -8.41
C GLU A 165 -8.14 13.42 -9.21
N GLY A 166 -9.34 12.88 -9.29
CA GLY A 166 -9.64 11.60 -9.92
C GLY A 166 -9.63 11.57 -11.45
#